data_a438f0140ba9847e917cc4c10b37b54c
#
_entry.id   a438f0140ba9847e917cc4c10b37b54c
#
_cell.length_a   1.000
_cell.length_b   1.000
_cell.length_c   1.000
_cell.angle_alpha   90.00
_cell.angle_beta   90.00
_cell.angle_gamma   90.00
#
_symmetry.space_group_name_H-M   'P 1'
#
loop_
_entity.id
_entity.type
_entity.pdbx_description
1 polymer ?
#
loop_
_entity_poly.entity_id
_entity_poly.type
_entity_poly.pdbx_seq_one_letter_code
_entity_poly.pdbx_strand_id
1 'polypeptide(L)'
;MWIREAFTPRMIVLFVLLAIAAATCIRLGYWQLERATARGAERITAEHEEKLSGPALPLDETLRLQTNMRADEYASPVYVTGTFSEYQLRVLDRAVDSNPAELVLAELTVTEGPDAGGAVPVIRGWVEPGAPLPAVPSGDVTVFGYLAAPEDSIGGLTEETAVSISPAELVNAWGGPILSGYLVEFTPESVNQTQIDNREPVEFTAQRTSADGVQHVPPPKPTEEGGFNLQNAAYAVEWVIFAGFALFIWFRILRSAVRLKREEQLLDEWAEEFLSESEDNKLRG
;
A
#
# COMPACT_ATOMS: atom_id res chain seq x y z
N MET A 1 -23.28 -32.08 36.62
CA MET A 1 -23.57 -30.78 37.23
C MET A 1 -23.42 -29.61 36.27
N TRP A 2 -22.26 -29.31 35.69
CA TRP A 2 -21.99 -28.23 34.76
C TRP A 2 -22.96 -28.16 33.55
N ILE A 3 -23.11 -29.29 32.84
CA ILE A 3 -23.97 -29.37 31.66
C ILE A 3 -25.43 -29.08 32.03
N ARG A 4 -25.94 -29.65 33.11
CA ARG A 4 -27.30 -29.49 33.55
C ARG A 4 -27.62 -28.04 33.94
N GLU A 5 -26.65 -27.32 34.54
CA GLU A 5 -26.80 -25.93 34.91
C GLU A 5 -26.72 -25.00 33.69
N ALA A 6 -25.83 -25.27 32.74
CA ALA A 6 -25.70 -24.52 31.51
C ALA A 6 -26.98 -24.55 30.67
N PHE A 7 -27.76 -25.63 30.75
CA PHE A 7 -29.03 -25.80 30.02
C PHE A 7 -30.28 -25.35 30.82
N THR A 8 -30.11 -24.63 31.93
CA THR A 8 -31.26 -23.98 32.59
C THR A 8 -31.78 -22.84 31.71
N PRO A 9 -33.11 -22.57 31.66
CA PRO A 9 -33.69 -21.54 30.80
C PRO A 9 -33.04 -20.15 31.01
N ARG A 10 -32.70 -19.82 32.25
CA ARG A 10 -32.01 -18.54 32.60
C ARG A 10 -30.60 -18.46 31.99
N MET A 11 -29.82 -19.56 32.06
CA MET A 11 -28.47 -19.60 31.50
C MET A 11 -28.46 -19.61 30.00
N ILE A 12 -29.45 -20.28 29.36
CA ILE A 12 -29.60 -20.24 27.90
C ILE A 12 -29.94 -18.84 27.40
N VAL A 13 -30.89 -18.15 28.04
CA VAL A 13 -31.24 -16.76 27.66
C VAL A 13 -30.03 -15.85 27.84
N LEU A 14 -29.31 -15.97 28.96
CA LEU A 14 -28.12 -15.17 29.20
C LEU A 14 -27.02 -15.47 28.16
N PHE A 15 -26.81 -16.73 27.83
CA PHE A 15 -25.87 -17.14 26.77
C PHE A 15 -26.23 -16.52 25.43
N VAL A 16 -27.48 -16.62 25.00
CA VAL A 16 -27.94 -16.08 23.73
C VAL A 16 -27.75 -14.56 23.70
N LEU A 17 -28.08 -13.84 24.76
CA LEU A 17 -27.85 -12.39 24.83
C LEU A 17 -26.36 -12.02 24.72
N LEU A 18 -25.51 -12.69 25.47
CA LEU A 18 -24.06 -12.43 25.44
C LEU A 18 -23.41 -12.92 24.14
N ALA A 19 -23.93 -13.99 23.52
CA ALA A 19 -23.48 -14.44 22.21
C ALA A 19 -23.86 -13.43 21.10
N ILE A 20 -25.06 -12.84 21.16
CA ILE A 20 -25.47 -11.78 20.24
C ILE A 20 -24.54 -10.55 20.46
N ALA A 21 -24.29 -10.16 21.69
CA ALA A 21 -23.38 -9.05 22.00
C ALA A 21 -21.98 -9.31 21.46
N ALA A 22 -21.44 -10.52 21.66
CA ALA A 22 -20.13 -10.90 21.15
C ALA A 22 -20.09 -10.91 19.61
N ALA A 23 -21.11 -11.44 18.95
CA ALA A 23 -21.24 -11.42 17.49
C ALA A 23 -21.30 -9.99 16.93
N THR A 24 -22.02 -9.10 17.62
CA THR A 24 -22.08 -7.67 17.26
C THR A 24 -20.69 -7.02 17.41
N CYS A 25 -19.98 -7.29 18.49
CA CYS A 25 -18.61 -6.79 18.68
C CYS A 25 -17.66 -7.29 17.58
N ILE A 26 -17.72 -8.57 17.23
CA ILE A 26 -16.90 -9.15 16.13
C ILE A 26 -17.23 -8.44 14.80
N ARG A 27 -18.52 -8.23 14.51
CA ARG A 27 -18.95 -7.54 13.27
C ARG A 27 -18.46 -6.10 13.22
N LEU A 28 -18.50 -5.39 14.35
CA LEU A 28 -17.98 -4.03 14.46
C LEU A 28 -16.45 -3.98 14.35
N GLY A 29 -15.75 -4.95 14.95
CA GLY A 29 -14.30 -5.10 14.80
C GLY A 29 -13.89 -5.32 13.34
N TYR A 30 -14.59 -6.19 12.63
CA TYR A 30 -14.36 -6.43 11.22
C TYR A 30 -14.62 -5.17 10.37
N TRP A 31 -15.72 -4.45 10.62
CA TRP A 31 -16.03 -3.19 9.97
C TRP A 31 -14.96 -2.11 10.22
N GLN A 32 -14.43 -2.03 11.44
CA GLN A 32 -13.32 -1.11 11.75
C GLN A 32 -12.04 -1.47 10.99
N LEU A 33 -11.76 -2.76 10.83
CA LEU A 33 -10.60 -3.22 10.07
C LEU A 33 -10.73 -2.89 8.58
N GLU A 34 -11.90 -3.14 7.97
CA GLU A 34 -12.17 -2.73 6.58
C GLU A 34 -11.98 -1.20 6.41
N ARG A 35 -12.47 -0.42 7.39
CA ARG A 35 -12.34 1.03 7.35
C ARG A 35 -10.90 1.50 7.57
N ALA A 36 -10.08 0.73 8.30
CA ALA A 36 -8.65 1.02 8.48
C ALA A 36 -7.90 0.92 7.15
N THR A 37 -8.18 -0.10 6.35
CA THR A 37 -7.55 -0.32 5.04
C THR A 37 -8.09 0.66 3.99
N ALA A 38 -9.41 0.85 3.89
CA ALA A 38 -10.03 1.73 2.90
C ALA A 38 -9.59 3.20 3.07
N ARG A 39 -9.64 3.74 4.28
CA ARG A 39 -9.20 5.12 4.55
C ARG A 39 -7.70 5.32 4.35
N GLY A 40 -6.91 4.29 4.59
CA GLY A 40 -5.50 4.32 4.29
C GLY A 40 -5.25 4.47 2.80
N ALA A 41 -5.91 3.66 1.98
CA ALA A 41 -5.81 3.72 0.51
C ALA A 41 -6.30 5.07 -0.05
N GLU A 42 -7.46 5.58 0.42
CA GLU A 42 -7.98 6.90 0.02
C GLU A 42 -6.99 8.03 0.32
N ARG A 43 -6.35 8.01 1.50
CA ARG A 43 -5.35 9.01 1.88
C ARG A 43 -4.12 8.94 0.99
N ILE A 44 -3.58 7.74 0.74
CA ILE A 44 -2.43 7.55 -0.14
C ILE A 44 -2.74 8.05 -1.55
N THR A 45 -3.92 7.71 -2.07
CA THR A 45 -4.34 8.16 -3.40
C THR A 45 -4.43 9.69 -3.45
N ALA A 46 -5.05 10.33 -2.46
CA ALA A 46 -5.16 11.79 -2.41
C ALA A 46 -3.79 12.49 -2.28
N GLU A 47 -2.91 12.01 -1.40
CA GLU A 47 -1.55 12.52 -1.24
C GLU A 47 -0.72 12.33 -2.54
N HIS A 48 -0.95 11.22 -3.23
CA HIS A 48 -0.29 10.92 -4.50
C HIS A 48 -0.80 11.85 -5.63
N GLU A 49 -2.11 12.04 -5.75
CA GLU A 49 -2.71 12.96 -6.74
C GLU A 49 -2.27 14.42 -6.50
N GLU A 50 -2.25 14.86 -5.23
CA GLU A 50 -1.72 16.16 -4.86
C GLU A 50 -0.26 16.33 -5.30
N LYS A 51 0.55 15.29 -5.08
CA LYS A 51 1.96 15.28 -5.49
C LYS A 51 2.13 15.34 -7.00
N LEU A 52 1.40 14.52 -7.76
CA LEU A 52 1.42 14.51 -9.20
C LEU A 52 1.03 15.88 -9.80
N SER A 53 0.14 16.61 -9.14
CA SER A 53 -0.34 17.92 -9.54
C SER A 53 0.56 19.07 -9.03
N GLY A 54 1.65 18.75 -8.36
CA GLY A 54 2.59 19.72 -7.83
C GLY A 54 3.45 20.39 -8.91
N PRO A 55 4.27 21.39 -8.52
CA PRO A 55 5.22 22.02 -9.44
C PRO A 55 6.30 21.01 -9.87
N ALA A 56 6.71 21.09 -11.13
CA ALA A 56 7.89 20.39 -11.59
C ALA A 56 9.13 21.10 -11.06
N LEU A 57 9.99 20.39 -10.35
CA LEU A 57 11.25 20.89 -9.79
C LEU A 57 12.44 20.48 -10.66
N PRO A 58 13.58 21.21 -10.62
CA PRO A 58 14.80 20.70 -11.21
C PRO A 58 15.13 19.30 -10.69
N LEU A 59 15.56 18.40 -11.56
CA LEU A 59 15.88 17.03 -11.15
C LEU A 59 16.92 16.98 -10.03
N ASP A 60 17.95 17.81 -10.14
CA ASP A 60 19.07 17.89 -9.18
C ASP A 60 18.68 18.45 -7.80
N GLU A 61 17.52 19.10 -7.66
CA GLU A 61 16.96 19.47 -6.36
C GLU A 61 16.20 18.30 -5.70
N THR A 62 15.73 17.34 -6.48
CA THR A 62 14.95 16.20 -5.99
C THR A 62 15.82 14.96 -5.82
N LEU A 63 16.48 14.51 -6.87
CA LEU A 63 17.36 13.33 -6.86
C LEU A 63 18.65 13.63 -7.63
N ARG A 64 19.77 13.50 -6.93
CA ARG A 64 21.09 13.68 -7.51
C ARG A 64 21.67 12.37 -8.04
N LEU A 65 22.56 12.49 -9.02
CA LEU A 65 23.36 11.35 -9.47
C LEU A 65 24.13 10.74 -8.29
N GLN A 66 24.32 9.43 -8.32
CA GLN A 66 25.05 8.66 -7.31
C GLN A 66 24.44 8.72 -5.88
N THR A 67 23.22 9.22 -5.75
CA THR A 67 22.45 9.13 -4.49
C THR A 67 21.32 8.11 -4.66
N ASN A 68 20.95 7.44 -3.59
CA ASN A 68 19.82 6.54 -3.61
C ASN A 68 18.51 7.33 -3.60
N MET A 69 17.57 6.93 -4.44
CA MET A 69 16.22 7.47 -4.44
C MET A 69 15.51 7.16 -3.12
N ARG A 70 14.83 8.15 -2.57
CA ARG A 70 14.02 8.01 -1.34
C ARG A 70 12.55 7.80 -1.71
N ALA A 71 11.79 7.21 -0.79
CA ALA A 71 10.37 6.94 -1.00
C ALA A 71 9.54 8.22 -1.22
N ASP A 72 9.93 9.33 -0.58
CA ASP A 72 9.27 10.63 -0.73
C ASP A 72 9.60 11.33 -2.06
N GLU A 73 10.59 10.88 -2.81
CA GLU A 73 10.94 11.38 -4.14
C GLU A 73 10.12 10.69 -5.26
N TYR A 74 9.57 9.50 -4.98
CA TYR A 74 8.75 8.77 -5.95
C TYR A 74 7.53 9.58 -6.42
N ALA A 75 7.25 9.54 -7.72
CA ALA A 75 6.19 10.26 -8.40
C ALA A 75 6.27 11.79 -8.34
N SER A 76 7.43 12.36 -7.93
CA SER A 76 7.64 13.80 -7.99
C SER A 76 7.73 14.26 -9.44
N PRO A 77 6.99 15.32 -9.83
CA PRO A 77 7.20 15.98 -11.12
C PRO A 77 8.55 16.68 -11.13
N VAL A 78 9.36 16.40 -12.13
CA VAL A 78 10.68 17.01 -12.29
C VAL A 78 10.92 17.40 -13.75
N TYR A 79 11.89 18.27 -13.96
CA TYR A 79 12.43 18.55 -15.29
C TYR A 79 13.96 18.51 -15.30
N VAL A 80 14.50 18.19 -16.46
CA VAL A 80 15.94 18.13 -16.69
C VAL A 80 16.25 18.50 -18.13
N THR A 81 17.33 19.26 -18.34
CA THR A 81 17.83 19.62 -19.68
C THR A 81 18.99 18.71 -20.06
N GLY A 82 18.92 18.16 -21.25
CA GLY A 82 19.91 17.23 -21.74
C GLY A 82 19.77 16.89 -23.22
N THR A 83 20.66 16.04 -23.69
CA THR A 83 20.68 15.52 -25.06
C THR A 83 20.42 14.02 -25.02
N PHE A 84 19.45 13.55 -25.79
CA PHE A 84 19.21 12.12 -25.94
C PHE A 84 20.31 11.43 -26.75
N SER A 85 20.65 10.21 -26.35
CA SER A 85 21.42 9.28 -27.18
C SER A 85 20.63 8.89 -28.41
N GLU A 86 21.29 8.59 -29.52
CA GLU A 86 20.65 8.11 -30.75
C GLU A 86 20.00 6.73 -30.57
N TYR A 87 20.45 5.96 -29.59
CA TYR A 87 19.97 4.61 -29.30
C TYR A 87 18.84 4.61 -28.28
N GLN A 88 17.82 3.80 -28.57
CA GLN A 88 16.69 3.56 -27.68
C GLN A 88 16.52 2.07 -27.47
N LEU A 89 16.10 1.69 -26.28
CA LEU A 89 15.79 0.32 -25.89
C LEU A 89 14.27 0.11 -25.82
N ARG A 90 13.83 -1.08 -26.20
CA ARG A 90 12.47 -1.56 -25.94
C ARG A 90 12.44 -2.26 -24.60
N VAL A 91 11.60 -1.80 -23.67
CA VAL A 91 11.35 -2.56 -22.44
C VAL A 91 10.20 -3.50 -22.69
N LEU A 92 10.52 -4.80 -22.68
CA LEU A 92 9.60 -5.86 -23.04
C LEU A 92 8.68 -6.26 -21.87
N ASP A 93 7.67 -7.08 -22.18
CA ASP A 93 6.76 -7.69 -21.21
C ASP A 93 6.01 -6.65 -20.35
N ARG A 94 5.61 -5.56 -20.98
CA ARG A 94 4.85 -4.47 -20.35
C ARG A 94 3.38 -4.45 -20.79
N ALA A 95 2.54 -3.84 -19.96
CA ALA A 95 1.16 -3.56 -20.30
C ALA A 95 0.81 -2.14 -19.88
N VAL A 96 0.15 -1.40 -20.76
CA VAL A 96 -0.41 -0.08 -20.49
C VAL A 96 -1.92 -0.15 -20.69
N ASP A 97 -2.70 0.24 -19.70
CA ASP A 97 -4.17 0.15 -19.70
C ASP A 97 -4.69 -1.26 -20.12
N SER A 98 -4.03 -2.31 -19.62
CA SER A 98 -4.30 -3.73 -19.93
C SER A 98 -4.00 -4.16 -21.37
N ASN A 99 -3.40 -3.33 -22.18
CA ASN A 99 -2.95 -3.67 -23.51
C ASN A 99 -1.45 -4.04 -23.48
N PRO A 100 -1.02 -5.08 -24.21
CA PRO A 100 0.41 -5.36 -24.36
C PRO A 100 1.14 -4.15 -24.94
N ALA A 101 2.28 -3.81 -24.36
CA ALA A 101 3.05 -2.62 -24.72
C ALA A 101 4.56 -2.89 -24.64
N GLU A 102 5.34 -2.15 -25.41
CA GLU A 102 6.79 -2.04 -25.26
C GLU A 102 7.10 -0.59 -24.87
N LEU A 103 7.76 -0.38 -23.72
CA LEU A 103 8.14 0.98 -23.34
C LEU A 103 9.37 1.40 -24.12
N VAL A 104 9.40 2.69 -24.47
CA VAL A 104 10.53 3.30 -25.18
C VAL A 104 11.46 3.93 -24.16
N LEU A 105 12.56 3.26 -23.87
CA LEU A 105 13.59 3.72 -22.93
C LEU A 105 14.73 4.38 -23.67
N ALA A 106 15.04 5.62 -23.33
CA ALA A 106 16.15 6.39 -23.90
C ALA A 106 17.10 6.86 -22.81
N GLU A 107 18.37 7.02 -23.16
CA GLU A 107 19.38 7.67 -22.33
C GLU A 107 19.37 9.16 -22.62
N LEU A 108 19.20 9.97 -21.56
CA LEU A 108 19.36 11.43 -21.61
C LEU A 108 20.65 11.79 -20.90
N THR A 109 21.61 12.35 -21.59
CA THR A 109 22.81 12.92 -20.98
C THR A 109 22.52 14.36 -20.53
N VAL A 110 22.62 14.61 -19.23
CA VAL A 110 22.38 15.93 -18.65
C VAL A 110 23.42 16.93 -19.16
N THR A 111 22.97 18.08 -19.67
CA THR A 111 23.85 19.14 -20.22
C THR A 111 24.00 20.31 -19.27
N GLU A 112 23.09 20.50 -18.32
CA GLU A 112 23.10 21.65 -17.41
C GLU A 112 23.12 21.22 -15.94
N GLY A 113 23.55 22.12 -15.07
CA GLY A 113 23.53 21.93 -13.63
C GLY A 113 24.70 21.08 -13.08
N PRO A 114 24.62 20.73 -11.80
CA PRO A 114 25.71 20.05 -11.08
C PRO A 114 25.90 18.58 -11.50
N ASP A 115 24.92 18.00 -12.15
CA ASP A 115 24.91 16.61 -12.61
C ASP A 115 25.20 16.50 -14.13
N ALA A 116 25.71 17.57 -14.76
CA ALA A 116 26.07 17.57 -16.18
C ALA A 116 27.06 16.44 -16.53
N GLY A 117 26.82 15.76 -17.63
CA GLY A 117 27.55 14.58 -18.09
C GLY A 117 27.06 13.26 -17.52
N GLY A 118 26.05 13.27 -16.66
CA GLY A 118 25.43 12.06 -16.16
C GLY A 118 24.25 11.57 -17.00
N ALA A 119 23.98 10.28 -16.90
CA ALA A 119 22.91 9.63 -17.63
C ALA A 119 21.63 9.53 -16.81
N VAL A 120 20.49 9.91 -17.42
CA VAL A 120 19.15 9.76 -16.86
C VAL A 120 18.36 8.80 -17.75
N PRO A 121 17.90 7.64 -17.21
CA PRO A 121 16.98 6.79 -17.94
C PRO A 121 15.63 7.46 -18.08
N VAL A 122 15.10 7.57 -19.30
CA VAL A 122 13.82 8.22 -19.60
C VAL A 122 12.93 7.27 -20.37
N ILE A 123 11.76 6.97 -19.83
CA ILE A 123 10.68 6.33 -20.55
C ILE A 123 9.95 7.43 -21.31
N ARG A 124 10.19 7.52 -22.62
CA ARG A 124 9.58 8.50 -23.52
C ARG A 124 8.11 8.22 -23.79
N GLY A 125 7.69 7.00 -23.57
CA GLY A 125 6.34 6.51 -23.79
C GLY A 125 6.32 5.04 -24.10
N TRP A 126 5.31 4.60 -24.83
CA TRP A 126 5.16 3.20 -25.25
C TRP A 126 4.68 3.08 -26.69
N VAL A 127 4.94 1.93 -27.27
CA VAL A 127 4.49 1.53 -28.61
C VAL A 127 3.84 0.14 -28.55
N GLU A 128 3.06 -0.20 -29.57
CA GLU A 128 2.55 -1.59 -29.70
C GLU A 128 3.71 -2.55 -29.92
N PRO A 129 3.61 -3.81 -29.45
CA PRO A 129 4.67 -4.80 -29.61
C PRO A 129 5.10 -4.95 -31.08
N GLY A 130 6.41 -4.77 -31.32
CA GLY A 130 7.00 -4.85 -32.65
C GLY A 130 6.78 -3.62 -33.56
N ALA A 131 6.10 -2.58 -33.09
CA ALA A 131 5.98 -1.33 -33.85
C ALA A 131 7.34 -0.63 -33.98
N PRO A 132 7.60 0.17 -35.04
CA PRO A 132 8.84 0.92 -35.16
C PRO A 132 8.99 1.92 -34.03
N LEU A 133 10.22 2.07 -33.51
CA LEU A 133 10.52 3.12 -32.54
C LEU A 133 10.52 4.49 -33.24
N PRO A 134 9.97 5.51 -32.60
CA PRO A 134 10.01 6.88 -33.13
C PRO A 134 11.42 7.44 -33.07
N ALA A 135 11.69 8.45 -33.89
CA ALA A 135 12.97 9.14 -33.88
C ALA A 135 13.23 9.81 -32.53
N VAL A 136 14.48 9.83 -32.13
CA VAL A 136 14.92 10.56 -30.93
C VAL A 136 14.97 12.05 -31.25
N PRO A 137 14.48 12.95 -30.36
CA PRO A 137 14.69 14.37 -30.50
C PRO A 137 16.17 14.72 -30.55
N SER A 138 16.57 15.61 -31.45
CA SER A 138 17.97 16.02 -31.64
C SER A 138 18.25 17.35 -30.93
N GLY A 139 19.47 17.51 -30.43
CA GLY A 139 19.93 18.70 -29.71
C GLY A 139 19.53 18.69 -28.23
N ASP A 140 19.74 19.80 -27.56
CA ASP A 140 19.34 19.97 -26.16
C ASP A 140 17.84 20.11 -26.05
N VAL A 141 17.25 19.30 -25.19
CA VAL A 141 15.82 19.29 -24.88
C VAL A 141 15.59 19.37 -23.38
N THR A 142 14.53 20.03 -22.97
CA THR A 142 14.07 19.99 -21.58
C THR A 142 12.97 18.93 -21.47
N VAL A 143 13.24 17.89 -20.72
CA VAL A 143 12.33 16.77 -20.48
C VAL A 143 11.62 17.00 -19.16
N PHE A 144 10.29 16.91 -19.19
CA PHE A 144 9.45 16.86 -18.00
C PHE A 144 9.04 15.41 -17.75
N GLY A 145 9.09 14.96 -16.51
CA GLY A 145 8.73 13.60 -16.18
C GLY A 145 8.41 13.39 -14.71
N TYR A 146 7.77 12.28 -14.42
CA TYR A 146 7.62 11.80 -13.06
C TYR A 146 8.80 10.90 -12.69
N LEU A 147 9.35 11.12 -11.51
CA LEU A 147 10.43 10.30 -10.99
C LEU A 147 9.88 8.93 -10.55
N ALA A 148 10.42 7.87 -11.12
CA ALA A 148 10.04 6.49 -10.83
C ALA A 148 11.19 5.72 -10.17
N ALA A 149 10.84 4.78 -9.30
CA ALA A 149 11.81 3.95 -8.59
C ALA A 149 12.50 2.98 -9.55
N PRO A 150 13.80 2.68 -9.33
CA PRO A 150 14.51 1.69 -10.13
C PRO A 150 13.85 0.32 -9.99
N GLU A 151 13.95 -0.48 -11.05
CA GLU A 151 13.56 -1.88 -11.00
C GLU A 151 14.76 -2.76 -10.63
N ASP A 152 14.45 -3.94 -10.11
CA ASP A 152 15.48 -4.92 -9.78
C ASP A 152 16.20 -5.41 -11.04
N SER A 153 17.49 -5.71 -10.89
CA SER A 153 18.29 -6.31 -11.95
C SER A 153 17.91 -7.78 -12.09
N ILE A 154 17.26 -8.13 -13.19
CA ILE A 154 16.85 -9.50 -13.49
C ILE A 154 17.54 -10.09 -14.73
N GLY A 155 18.43 -9.32 -15.35
CA GLY A 155 19.10 -9.66 -16.60
C GLY A 155 18.22 -9.44 -17.83
N GLY A 156 18.76 -9.80 -19.00
CA GLY A 156 18.02 -9.69 -20.25
C GLY A 156 18.25 -8.38 -21.01
N LEU A 157 19.20 -7.55 -20.56
CA LEU A 157 19.63 -6.36 -21.30
C LEU A 157 20.42 -6.78 -22.56
N THR A 158 20.01 -6.25 -23.71
CA THR A 158 20.70 -6.39 -24.99
C THR A 158 20.96 -5.02 -25.61
N GLU A 159 21.49 -4.96 -26.84
CA GLU A 159 21.68 -3.70 -27.55
C GLU A 159 20.37 -3.00 -27.95
N GLU A 160 19.27 -3.75 -28.06
CA GLU A 160 17.97 -3.22 -28.51
C GLU A 160 16.85 -3.37 -27.50
N THR A 161 17.01 -4.24 -26.50
CA THR A 161 15.93 -4.58 -25.57
C THR A 161 16.39 -4.64 -24.13
N ALA A 162 15.48 -4.31 -23.22
CA ALA A 162 15.60 -4.52 -21.78
C ALA A 162 14.35 -5.25 -21.26
N VAL A 163 14.48 -5.98 -20.17
CA VAL A 163 13.35 -6.59 -19.44
C VAL A 163 13.02 -5.79 -18.19
N SER A 164 14.01 -5.13 -17.61
CA SER A 164 13.85 -4.26 -16.44
C SER A 164 14.50 -2.88 -16.67
N ILE A 165 13.98 -1.86 -16.00
CA ILE A 165 14.56 -0.52 -15.97
C ILE A 165 15.46 -0.42 -14.75
N SER A 166 16.60 -1.09 -14.82
CA SER A 166 17.58 -1.19 -13.77
C SER A 166 18.80 -0.32 -14.04
N PRO A 167 19.02 0.78 -13.32
CA PRO A 167 20.25 1.57 -13.47
C PRO A 167 21.53 0.75 -13.28
N ALA A 168 21.46 -0.31 -12.45
CA ALA A 168 22.59 -1.22 -12.24
C ALA A 168 22.96 -2.04 -13.49
N GLU A 169 21.99 -2.34 -14.37
CA GLU A 169 22.25 -2.96 -15.66
C GLU A 169 22.61 -1.92 -16.73
N LEU A 170 21.88 -0.82 -16.77
CA LEU A 170 22.04 0.24 -17.77
C LEU A 170 23.42 0.91 -17.68
N VAL A 171 24.02 1.06 -16.50
CA VAL A 171 25.36 1.62 -16.34
C VAL A 171 26.44 0.82 -17.08
N ASN A 172 26.24 -0.51 -17.23
CA ASN A 172 27.16 -1.34 -17.98
C ASN A 172 27.06 -1.16 -19.51
N ALA A 173 25.88 -0.74 -19.99
CA ALA A 173 25.62 -0.49 -21.41
C ALA A 173 25.95 0.96 -21.81
N TRP A 174 25.55 1.92 -21.01
CA TRP A 174 25.69 3.34 -21.31
C TRP A 174 26.99 3.96 -20.76
N GLY A 175 27.52 3.41 -19.67
CA GLY A 175 28.68 3.96 -18.98
C GLY A 175 28.32 5.16 -18.10
N GLY A 176 29.36 5.79 -17.51
CA GLY A 176 29.25 7.03 -16.74
C GLY A 176 28.47 6.94 -15.43
N PRO A 177 28.31 8.05 -14.72
CA PRO A 177 27.39 8.13 -13.61
C PRO A 177 25.94 8.11 -14.13
N ILE A 178 25.08 7.32 -13.49
CA ILE A 178 23.67 7.16 -13.85
C ILE A 178 22.77 7.50 -12.67
N LEU A 179 21.58 8.04 -12.94
CA LEU A 179 20.55 8.27 -11.93
C LEU A 179 20.07 6.94 -11.33
N SER A 180 19.85 6.90 -10.03
CA SER A 180 19.36 5.68 -9.33
C SER A 180 17.87 5.40 -9.54
N GLY A 181 17.12 6.29 -10.20
CA GLY A 181 15.74 6.11 -10.66
C GLY A 181 15.65 6.30 -12.17
N TYR A 182 14.41 6.45 -12.65
CA TYR A 182 14.16 6.81 -14.05
C TYR A 182 13.01 7.82 -14.15
N LEU A 183 12.91 8.50 -15.28
CA LEU A 183 11.83 9.42 -15.55
C LEU A 183 10.79 8.75 -16.43
N VAL A 184 9.51 8.99 -16.13
CA VAL A 184 8.38 8.72 -17.03
C VAL A 184 7.99 10.05 -17.65
N GLU A 185 8.34 10.23 -18.92
CA GLU A 185 8.14 11.49 -19.64
C GLU A 185 6.66 11.85 -19.77
N PHE A 186 6.35 13.11 -19.57
CA PHE A 186 5.05 13.68 -19.93
C PHE A 186 5.24 15.01 -20.70
N THR A 187 4.26 15.34 -21.52
CA THR A 187 4.27 16.62 -22.23
C THR A 187 3.40 17.63 -21.45
N PRO A 188 3.97 18.74 -20.98
CA PRO A 188 3.17 19.79 -20.36
C PRO A 188 2.30 20.51 -21.42
N GLU A 189 1.06 20.92 -21.06
CA GLU A 189 0.15 21.62 -22.01
C GLU A 189 0.73 22.96 -22.48
N SER A 190 1.27 23.71 -21.54
CA SER A 190 2.04 24.92 -21.80
C SER A 190 2.93 25.20 -20.61
N VAL A 191 4.21 25.32 -20.81
CA VAL A 191 5.15 25.74 -19.76
C VAL A 191 5.83 27.01 -20.26
N ASN A 192 5.76 28.05 -19.45
CA ASN A 192 6.57 29.24 -19.66
C ASN A 192 7.64 29.33 -18.55
N GLN A 193 8.74 30.02 -18.84
CA GLN A 193 9.86 30.15 -17.91
C GLN A 193 9.41 30.75 -16.57
N THR A 194 8.43 31.63 -16.55
CA THR A 194 7.89 32.26 -15.34
C THR A 194 7.22 31.22 -14.41
N GLN A 195 6.51 30.23 -14.96
CA GLN A 195 5.90 29.17 -14.18
C GLN A 195 6.98 28.28 -13.51
N ILE A 196 8.04 27.97 -14.26
CA ILE A 196 9.18 27.22 -13.74
C ILE A 196 9.85 28.00 -12.60
N ASP A 197 10.17 29.28 -12.83
CA ASP A 197 10.85 30.14 -11.86
C ASP A 197 10.03 30.36 -10.58
N ASN A 198 8.70 30.47 -10.72
CA ASN A 198 7.77 30.65 -9.62
C ASN A 198 7.38 29.32 -8.93
N ARG A 199 7.82 28.17 -9.44
CA ARG A 199 7.42 26.83 -8.98
C ARG A 199 5.90 26.66 -8.97
N GLU A 200 5.25 27.13 -10.03
CA GLU A 200 3.82 26.94 -10.23
C GLU A 200 3.51 25.52 -10.71
N PRO A 201 2.33 24.96 -10.36
CA PRO A 201 1.91 23.67 -10.87
C PRO A 201 1.92 23.64 -12.40
N VAL A 202 2.37 22.54 -12.96
CA VAL A 202 2.40 22.30 -14.41
C VAL A 202 1.23 21.39 -14.75
N GLU A 203 0.30 21.87 -15.58
CA GLU A 203 -0.78 21.03 -16.09
C GLU A 203 -0.27 20.09 -17.18
N PHE A 204 -0.70 18.84 -17.11
CA PHE A 204 -0.30 17.82 -18.07
C PHE A 204 -1.30 17.74 -19.20
N THR A 205 -0.77 17.61 -20.40
CA THR A 205 -1.63 17.34 -21.56
C THR A 205 -2.26 15.96 -21.41
N ALA A 206 -3.57 15.90 -21.40
CA ALA A 206 -4.32 14.64 -21.51
C ALA A 206 -4.16 13.96 -22.88
N GLN A 207 -3.37 14.56 -23.80
CA GLN A 207 -3.06 13.97 -25.10
C GLN A 207 -2.25 12.70 -24.91
N ARG A 208 -2.79 11.59 -25.43
CA ARG A 208 -2.19 10.24 -25.30
C ARG A 208 -1.00 10.03 -26.22
N THR A 209 -0.68 10.93 -27.11
CA THR A 209 0.37 10.78 -28.11
C THR A 209 1.23 12.03 -28.16
N SER A 210 2.53 11.89 -28.02
CA SER A 210 3.50 12.97 -28.21
C SER A 210 3.62 13.37 -29.69
N ALA A 211 4.28 14.50 -29.98
CA ALA A 211 4.48 14.97 -31.34
C ALA A 211 5.22 14.00 -32.26
N ASP A 212 6.04 13.13 -31.70
CA ASP A 212 6.83 12.08 -32.36
C ASP A 212 6.10 10.75 -32.49
N GLY A 213 4.83 10.66 -32.11
CA GLY A 213 3.99 9.47 -32.29
C GLY A 213 4.10 8.43 -31.18
N VAL A 214 4.83 8.71 -30.09
CA VAL A 214 4.88 7.85 -28.90
C VAL A 214 3.62 8.05 -28.08
N GLN A 215 3.05 6.96 -27.59
CA GLN A 215 1.92 7.05 -26.64
C GLN A 215 2.44 7.26 -25.23
N HIS A 216 1.85 8.21 -24.50
CA HIS A 216 2.27 8.50 -23.13
C HIS A 216 1.96 7.34 -22.19
N VAL A 217 2.91 7.05 -21.32
CA VAL A 217 2.70 6.14 -20.19
C VAL A 217 1.93 6.91 -19.09
N PRO A 218 0.92 6.30 -18.48
CA PRO A 218 0.25 6.92 -17.34
C PRO A 218 1.23 7.25 -16.21
N PRO A 219 0.94 8.26 -15.37
CA PRO A 219 1.77 8.56 -14.21
C PRO A 219 1.98 7.32 -13.33
N PRO A 220 3.12 7.25 -12.62
CA PRO A 220 3.37 6.16 -11.69
C PRO A 220 2.20 6.00 -10.70
N LYS A 221 1.81 4.76 -10.41
CA LYS A 221 0.72 4.49 -9.45
C LYS A 221 1.21 4.69 -8.02
N PRO A 222 0.31 5.03 -7.08
CA PRO A 222 0.69 5.12 -5.68
C PRO A 222 1.25 3.78 -5.19
N THR A 223 2.30 3.83 -4.39
CA THR A 223 2.85 2.65 -3.73
C THR A 223 1.84 2.16 -2.69
N GLU A 224 1.54 0.86 -2.68
CA GLU A 224 0.59 0.26 -1.73
C GLU A 224 1.12 0.24 -0.27
N GLU A 225 2.38 0.58 -0.06
CA GLU A 225 3.01 0.60 1.25
C GLU A 225 2.53 1.78 2.10
N GLY A 226 1.84 1.48 3.19
CA GLY A 226 1.51 2.46 4.25
C GLY A 226 0.04 2.86 4.42
N GLY A 227 -0.89 2.29 3.65
CA GLY A 227 -2.31 2.61 3.71
C GLY A 227 -3.09 2.12 4.95
N PHE A 228 -2.40 1.79 6.04
CA PHE A 228 -3.04 1.22 7.22
C PHE A 228 -3.32 2.29 8.29
N ASN A 229 -4.61 2.56 8.56
CA ASN A 229 -4.99 3.48 9.62
C ASN A 229 -4.90 2.79 11.00
N LEU A 230 -3.81 3.04 11.72
CA LEU A 230 -3.51 2.43 13.01
C LEU A 230 -4.60 2.68 14.06
N GLN A 231 -5.24 3.84 14.04
CA GLN A 231 -6.31 4.18 14.99
C GLN A 231 -7.53 3.26 14.81
N ASN A 232 -7.99 3.06 13.56
CA ASN A 232 -9.10 2.16 13.29
C ASN A 232 -8.74 0.70 13.57
N ALA A 233 -7.49 0.31 13.35
CA ALA A 233 -6.99 -1.01 13.72
C ALA A 233 -7.00 -1.23 15.25
N ALA A 234 -6.60 -0.23 16.04
CA ALA A 234 -6.67 -0.29 17.49
C ALA A 234 -8.11 -0.50 17.96
N TYR A 235 -9.09 0.23 17.40
CA TYR A 235 -10.50 0.00 17.69
C TYR A 235 -11.00 -1.40 17.30
N ALA A 236 -10.51 -1.97 16.20
CA ALA A 236 -10.85 -3.33 15.84
C ALA A 236 -10.41 -4.34 16.92
N VAL A 237 -9.22 -4.16 17.49
CA VAL A 237 -8.70 -4.98 18.60
C VAL A 237 -9.56 -4.80 19.86
N GLU A 238 -9.98 -3.58 20.20
CA GLU A 238 -10.86 -3.32 21.34
C GLU A 238 -12.18 -4.08 21.22
N TRP A 239 -12.80 -4.12 20.04
CA TRP A 239 -14.03 -4.87 19.80
C TRP A 239 -13.86 -6.38 20.00
N VAL A 240 -12.72 -6.95 19.61
CA VAL A 240 -12.40 -8.36 19.84
C VAL A 240 -12.26 -8.65 21.33
N ILE A 241 -11.63 -7.73 22.08
CA ILE A 241 -11.51 -7.82 23.54
C ILE A 241 -12.91 -7.80 24.19
N PHE A 242 -13.80 -6.90 23.77
CA PHE A 242 -15.18 -6.86 24.30
C PHE A 242 -15.97 -8.12 24.00
N ALA A 243 -15.81 -8.72 22.82
CA ALA A 243 -16.41 -10.01 22.49
C ALA A 243 -15.90 -11.12 23.42
N GLY A 244 -14.60 -11.19 23.68
CA GLY A 244 -13.98 -12.11 24.63
C GLY A 244 -14.51 -11.89 26.07
N PHE A 245 -14.69 -10.64 26.46
CA PHE A 245 -15.21 -10.26 27.78
C PHE A 245 -16.66 -10.71 27.97
N ALA A 246 -17.50 -10.59 26.93
CA ALA A 246 -18.88 -11.07 26.99
C ALA A 246 -18.96 -12.59 27.24
N LEU A 247 -18.14 -13.38 26.55
CA LEU A 247 -18.05 -14.82 26.76
C LEU A 247 -17.46 -15.19 28.14
N PHE A 248 -16.47 -14.43 28.60
CA PHE A 248 -15.87 -14.60 29.93
C PHE A 248 -16.89 -14.34 31.04
N ILE A 249 -17.72 -13.31 30.91
CA ILE A 249 -18.78 -12.99 31.88
C ILE A 249 -19.77 -14.17 31.98
N TRP A 250 -20.22 -14.71 30.83
CA TRP A 250 -21.09 -15.89 30.84
C TRP A 250 -20.47 -17.07 31.56
N PHE A 251 -19.23 -17.39 31.24
CA PHE A 251 -18.51 -18.49 31.89
C PHE A 251 -18.36 -18.27 33.41
N ARG A 252 -18.05 -17.04 33.83
CA ARG A 252 -17.94 -16.69 35.25
C ARG A 252 -19.26 -16.86 36.00
N ILE A 253 -20.38 -16.42 35.41
CA ILE A 253 -21.72 -16.58 35.99
C ILE A 253 -22.09 -18.05 36.09
N LEU A 254 -21.87 -18.83 35.02
CA LEU A 254 -22.11 -20.29 35.03
C LEU A 254 -21.30 -20.98 36.14
N ARG A 255 -20.03 -20.64 36.26
CA ARG A 255 -19.17 -21.17 37.34
C ARG A 255 -19.68 -20.83 38.73
N SER A 256 -20.17 -19.62 38.93
CA SER A 256 -20.76 -19.18 40.20
C SER A 256 -22.06 -19.94 40.52
N ALA A 257 -22.95 -20.08 39.52
CA ALA A 257 -24.19 -20.86 39.71
C ALA A 257 -23.95 -22.32 40.03
N VAL A 258 -22.98 -22.94 39.39
CA VAL A 258 -22.57 -24.34 39.72
C VAL A 258 -22.02 -24.49 41.14
N ARG A 259 -21.26 -23.47 41.61
CA ARG A 259 -20.73 -23.49 43.00
C ARG A 259 -21.86 -23.38 44.03
N LEU A 260 -22.75 -22.42 43.86
CA LEU A 260 -23.89 -22.24 44.77
C LEU A 260 -24.72 -23.52 44.90
N LYS A 261 -25.07 -24.14 43.75
CA LYS A 261 -25.81 -25.43 43.80
C LYS A 261 -25.06 -26.56 44.47
N ARG A 262 -23.75 -26.58 44.35
CA ARG A 262 -22.95 -27.60 45.06
C ARG A 262 -22.96 -27.38 46.55
N GLU A 263 -22.90 -26.13 47.00
CA GLU A 263 -23.01 -25.75 48.40
C GLU A 263 -24.38 -26.09 48.97
N GLU A 264 -25.47 -25.82 48.22
CA GLU A 264 -26.85 -26.19 48.59
C GLU A 264 -26.97 -27.73 48.77
N GLN A 265 -26.45 -28.51 47.80
CA GLN A 265 -26.49 -29.99 47.90
C GLN A 265 -25.72 -30.52 49.10
N LEU A 266 -24.56 -29.95 49.42
CA LEU A 266 -23.79 -30.35 50.59
C LEU A 266 -24.52 -30.03 51.89
N LEU A 267 -25.25 -28.88 51.95
CA LEU A 267 -26.07 -28.53 53.10
C LEU A 267 -27.28 -29.46 53.27
N ASP A 268 -27.93 -29.83 52.17
CA ASP A 268 -29.04 -30.76 52.14
C ASP A 268 -28.60 -32.16 52.61
N GLU A 269 -27.48 -32.68 52.09
CA GLU A 269 -26.90 -33.95 52.51
C GLU A 269 -26.55 -33.92 54.02
N TRP A 270 -25.98 -32.82 54.52
CA TRP A 270 -25.65 -32.65 55.96
C TRP A 270 -26.90 -32.59 56.84
N ALA A 271 -27.95 -31.94 56.36
CA ALA A 271 -29.23 -31.84 57.09
C ALA A 271 -29.91 -33.22 57.15
N GLU A 272 -29.91 -34.01 56.07
CA GLU A 272 -30.45 -35.39 56.03
C GLU A 272 -29.68 -36.31 56.96
N GLU A 273 -28.34 -36.24 56.95
CA GLU A 273 -27.48 -37.06 57.86
C GLU A 273 -27.74 -36.73 59.33
N PHE A 274 -27.86 -35.43 59.66
CA PHE A 274 -28.14 -35.00 61.03
C PHE A 274 -29.52 -35.46 61.53
N LEU A 275 -30.54 -35.42 60.65
CA LEU A 275 -31.90 -35.88 60.97
C LEU A 275 -31.93 -37.39 61.20
N SER A 276 -31.23 -38.17 60.35
CA SER A 276 -31.15 -39.63 60.50
C SER A 276 -30.44 -40.06 61.75
N GLU A 277 -29.33 -39.41 62.15
CA GLU A 277 -28.66 -39.64 63.42
C GLU A 277 -29.52 -39.33 64.62
N SER A 278 -30.33 -38.25 64.54
CA SER A 278 -31.22 -37.82 65.61
C SER A 278 -32.40 -38.79 65.82
N GLU A 279 -32.91 -39.40 64.72
CA GLU A 279 -33.94 -40.47 64.81
C GLU A 279 -33.38 -41.78 65.38
N ASP A 280 -32.20 -42.19 64.97
CA ASP A 280 -31.55 -43.38 65.46
C ASP A 280 -31.23 -43.27 66.97
N ASN A 281 -30.85 -42.07 67.41
CA ASN A 281 -30.60 -41.85 68.87
C ASN A 281 -31.88 -41.80 69.70
N LYS A 282 -33.02 -41.44 69.15
CA LYS A 282 -34.34 -41.51 69.82
C LYS A 282 -34.87 -42.92 69.91
N LEU A 283 -34.47 -43.80 68.99
CA LEU A 283 -34.90 -45.24 69.02
C LEU A 283 -34.08 -46.13 69.96
N ARG A 284 -32.87 -45.64 70.38
CA ARG A 284 -31.95 -46.34 71.26
C ARG A 284 -32.04 -45.93 72.75
N GLY A 285 -32.78 -44.96 73.10
CA GLY A 285 -33.02 -44.46 74.43
C GLY A 285 -34.42 -44.80 74.94
#